data_9b4873aa2b5b1cf69c8043e359ba8d04
#
_entry.id   9b4873aa2b5b1cf69c8043e359ba8d04
#
_cell.length_a   1.000
_cell.length_b   1.000
_cell.length_c   1.000
_cell.angle_alpha   90.00
_cell.angle_beta   90.00
_cell.angle_gamma   90.00
#
_symmetry.space_group_name_H-M   'P 1'
#
loop_
_entity.id
_entity.type
_entity.pdbx_description
1 polymer ?
#
loop_
_entity_poly.entity_id
_entity_poly.type
_entity_poly.pdbx_seq_one_letter_code
_entity_poly.pdbx_strand_id
1 'polypeptide(L)'
;MPWWGDLHPSPESQPNNCPPGLRSESPDADSTIRAMSSSHVPAHHLPTVNALSPLDGRYAAKLSALRPLMSEQGYMHRRVQVEIAWFIALSDAGFAEFKPLSPGARTYLMNLVKNFSEADAMAIKEIEKTTNHDVKAVEYWIKSKFEARPELQNAGEFVHFACTSEDINNTSHALQLKSSRDLVLLPALDKVIAKMREMAHAFADEPMLSRTHGQTASPTTVGKEIANVVVRLQTARSKIAAIPLMGKMNGAVGNFNAHLSAWPAFDWEAFSKKVIETPEPLGLGLTFQPYSIQIEPHDYMAELFDAVARTNTILIDWSRDVWGYVSVGYFKQRLKAGEIGSSTMPHKVNPIDFENAEGNLGLANALLRHMSEKLPISRWQRDLTDSTVLRNRGVALGYAVLAYHALNVGLGKLELKREALQDDLNSAWEVLAEPIQTVMRRYAVAGAYEKLKEVTRGKTVTAEDLHGLIRSLAIPDAEKERLLAMTPASYVGMAAELARRV
;
A
#
# COMPACT_ATOMS: atom_id res chain seq x y z
N MET A 1 -38.44 2.10 28.26
CA MET A 1 -38.27 2.17 29.74
C MET A 1 -36.82 2.53 29.99
N PRO A 2 -36.56 3.62 30.75
CA PRO A 2 -35.24 4.20 30.93
C PRO A 2 -34.60 3.71 32.22
N TRP A 3 -33.26 3.64 32.22
CA TRP A 3 -32.47 3.64 33.47
C TRP A 3 -31.36 4.67 33.35
N TRP A 4 -31.62 5.83 33.95
CA TRP A 4 -30.63 6.79 34.41
C TRP A 4 -30.51 6.62 35.91
N GLY A 5 -29.29 6.47 36.42
CA GLY A 5 -28.95 6.47 37.85
C GLY A 5 -27.89 7.52 38.11
N ASP A 6 -28.27 8.54 38.86
CA ASP A 6 -27.46 9.65 39.35
C ASP A 6 -26.37 9.18 40.32
N LEU A 7 -25.18 9.75 40.22
CA LEU A 7 -24.17 9.70 41.28
C LEU A 7 -23.75 11.12 41.65
N HIS A 8 -24.11 11.50 42.87
CA HIS A 8 -23.75 12.72 43.58
C HIS A 8 -22.25 12.78 43.93
N PRO A 9 -21.69 14.00 44.15
CA PRO A 9 -20.27 14.20 44.48
C PRO A 9 -20.00 14.01 45.99
N SER A 10 -18.81 13.53 46.32
CA SER A 10 -18.29 13.42 47.68
C SER A 10 -17.23 14.49 47.99
N PRO A 11 -16.96 14.78 49.29
CA PRO A 11 -16.60 16.10 49.77
C PRO A 11 -15.08 16.38 49.84
N GLU A 12 -14.82 17.67 50.02
CA GLU A 12 -13.53 18.31 50.26
C GLU A 12 -12.74 17.71 51.46
N SER A 13 -11.44 17.58 51.32
CA SER A 13 -10.50 17.40 52.40
C SER A 13 -9.51 18.54 52.48
N GLN A 14 -9.42 19.11 53.68
CA GLN A 14 -8.62 20.24 54.13
C GLN A 14 -7.10 19.95 54.14
N PRO A 15 -6.23 20.96 54.23
CA PRO A 15 -4.79 20.87 54.07
C PRO A 15 -4.10 20.51 55.41
N ASN A 16 -3.13 19.62 55.35
CA ASN A 16 -2.24 19.33 56.48
C ASN A 16 -0.96 20.16 56.40
N ASN A 17 -0.70 20.88 57.51
CA ASN A 17 0.54 21.56 57.85
C ASN A 17 1.74 20.64 57.93
N CYS A 18 2.86 21.03 57.38
CA CYS A 18 4.19 20.50 57.67
C CYS A 18 5.18 21.63 58.00
N PRO A 19 6.09 21.46 58.97
CA PRO A 19 6.90 22.53 59.56
C PRO A 19 8.15 22.87 58.68
N PRO A 20 8.81 24.02 58.91
CA PRO A 20 9.89 24.51 58.08
C PRO A 20 11.25 23.98 58.54
N GLY A 21 12.08 23.60 57.59
CA GLY A 21 13.51 23.40 57.86
C GLY A 21 14.18 22.46 56.86
N LEU A 22 14.89 23.06 55.95
CA LEU A 22 16.18 22.74 55.33
C LEU A 22 16.17 23.10 53.82
N ARG A 23 16.76 24.28 53.58
CA ARG A 23 17.13 24.67 52.23
C ARG A 23 18.33 23.87 51.78
N SER A 24 18.19 23.05 50.75
CA SER A 24 19.27 22.60 49.88
C SER A 24 19.05 23.17 48.52
N GLU A 25 19.94 24.05 48.10
CA GLU A 25 19.97 24.63 46.74
C GLU A 25 20.22 23.49 45.75
N SER A 26 19.24 23.21 44.89
CA SER A 26 19.44 22.42 43.67
C SER A 26 19.64 23.37 42.49
N PRO A 27 20.61 23.13 41.61
CA PRO A 27 20.87 24.02 40.49
C PRO A 27 19.70 23.95 39.50
N ASP A 28 19.33 25.12 39.00
CA ASP A 28 18.25 25.41 38.05
C ASP A 28 18.20 24.41 36.87
N ALA A 29 17.20 23.53 36.85
CA ALA A 29 16.84 22.69 35.71
C ALA A 29 16.33 23.52 34.51
N ASP A 30 15.96 24.78 34.72
CA ASP A 30 15.40 25.66 33.69
C ASP A 30 16.45 26.28 32.77
N SER A 31 17.70 26.39 33.23
CA SER A 31 18.80 26.93 32.40
C SER A 31 19.31 25.92 31.37
N THR A 32 19.16 24.61 31.63
CA THR A 32 19.58 23.52 30.74
C THR A 32 18.61 23.34 29.58
N ILE A 33 17.32 23.55 29.79
CA ILE A 33 16.29 23.46 28.73
C ILE A 33 16.35 24.70 27.82
N ARG A 34 16.68 25.91 28.32
CA ARG A 34 16.83 27.08 27.48
C ARG A 34 18.11 27.07 26.63
N ALA A 35 19.19 26.43 27.08
CA ALA A 35 20.43 26.33 26.30
C ALA A 35 20.31 25.30 25.13
N MET A 36 19.36 24.36 25.17
CA MET A 36 19.12 23.42 24.07
C MET A 36 18.20 23.97 22.95
N SER A 37 17.54 25.09 23.16
CA SER A 37 16.57 25.67 22.20
C SER A 37 17.16 26.65 21.18
N SER A 38 18.46 26.93 21.17
CA SER A 38 19.09 27.95 20.30
C SER A 38 20.11 27.41 19.31
N SER A 39 20.38 26.12 19.23
CA SER A 39 21.16 25.61 18.11
C SER A 39 20.21 25.34 16.92
N HIS A 40 20.08 26.33 16.05
CA HIS A 40 19.50 26.15 14.72
C HIS A 40 20.38 25.16 13.95
N VAL A 41 20.12 23.86 14.11
CA VAL A 41 20.65 22.84 13.21
C VAL A 41 19.86 23.02 11.92
N PRO A 42 20.50 23.31 10.77
CA PRO A 42 19.80 23.37 9.50
C PRO A 42 19.01 22.09 9.31
N ALA A 43 17.73 22.19 8.93
CA ALA A 43 16.81 21.07 8.81
C ALA A 43 17.29 19.93 7.85
N HIS A 44 18.39 20.17 7.14
CA HIS A 44 18.95 19.29 6.09
C HIS A 44 19.86 18.16 6.57
N HIS A 45 20.24 18.11 7.84
CA HIS A 45 21.22 17.15 8.35
C HIS A 45 20.82 16.55 9.71
N LEU A 46 19.52 16.40 9.99
CA LEU A 46 19.15 15.56 11.13
C LEU A 46 19.64 14.12 10.83
N PRO A 47 20.54 13.59 11.68
CA PRO A 47 20.93 12.17 11.54
C PRO A 47 19.67 11.32 11.49
N THR A 48 19.61 10.32 10.59
CA THR A 48 18.46 9.42 10.46
C THR A 48 18.09 8.73 11.77
N VAL A 49 19.04 8.61 12.69
CA VAL A 49 18.83 8.06 14.05
C VAL A 49 17.93 8.94 14.92
N ASN A 50 17.84 10.26 14.64
CA ASN A 50 16.98 11.20 15.35
C ASN A 50 15.63 11.45 14.65
N ALA A 51 15.33 10.75 13.55
CA ALA A 51 14.08 10.90 12.85
C ALA A 51 12.92 10.33 13.66
N LEU A 52 11.83 11.11 13.81
CA LEU A 52 10.60 10.65 14.47
C LEU A 52 9.89 9.55 13.69
N SER A 53 9.86 9.67 12.35
CA SER A 53 9.29 8.64 11.49
C SER A 53 10.31 7.53 11.23
N PRO A 54 9.97 6.25 11.45
CA PRO A 54 10.84 5.13 11.07
C PRO A 54 11.09 5.06 9.55
N LEU A 55 10.20 5.66 8.72
CA LEU A 55 10.38 5.74 7.27
C LEU A 55 11.54 6.66 6.89
N ASP A 56 11.80 7.68 7.68
CA ASP A 56 12.90 8.63 7.49
C ASP A 56 14.16 8.27 8.29
N GLY A 57 14.01 7.38 9.28
CA GLY A 57 15.10 6.83 10.09
C GLY A 57 15.50 5.42 9.65
N ARG A 58 15.09 4.43 10.45
CA ARG A 58 15.44 3.01 10.31
C ARG A 58 15.26 2.43 8.90
N TYR A 59 14.22 2.86 8.18
CA TYR A 59 13.84 2.31 6.88
C TYR A 59 14.16 3.23 5.70
N ALA A 60 14.83 4.36 5.94
CA ALA A 60 15.08 5.38 4.92
C ALA A 60 15.69 4.84 3.62
N ALA A 61 16.71 3.98 3.71
CA ALA A 61 17.39 3.40 2.57
C ALA A 61 16.48 2.48 1.72
N LYS A 62 15.47 1.85 2.32
CA LYS A 62 14.53 0.96 1.63
C LYS A 62 13.48 1.70 0.81
N LEU A 63 13.35 3.02 1.03
CA LEU A 63 12.34 3.88 0.40
C LEU A 63 12.94 4.92 -0.55
N SER A 64 14.22 4.75 -0.94
CA SER A 64 14.94 5.67 -1.83
C SER A 64 14.21 5.95 -3.15
N ALA A 65 13.54 4.95 -3.73
CA ALA A 65 12.78 5.09 -4.97
C ALA A 65 11.47 5.91 -4.80
N LEU A 66 10.87 5.89 -3.59
CA LEU A 66 9.62 6.61 -3.32
C LEU A 66 9.86 8.07 -2.93
N ARG A 67 11.01 8.39 -2.31
CA ARG A 67 11.33 9.74 -1.82
C ARG A 67 11.23 10.84 -2.88
N PRO A 68 11.87 10.73 -4.06
CA PRO A 68 11.80 11.80 -5.07
C PRO A 68 10.39 12.00 -5.62
N LEU A 69 9.48 11.05 -5.42
CA LEU A 69 8.10 11.12 -5.90
C LEU A 69 7.13 11.67 -4.87
N MET A 70 7.27 11.30 -3.59
CA MET A 70 6.27 11.56 -2.55
C MET A 70 6.73 12.50 -1.44
N SER A 71 7.98 12.95 -1.46
CA SER A 71 8.47 13.99 -0.56
C SER A 71 7.90 15.37 -0.90
N GLU A 72 8.14 16.34 -0.04
CA GLU A 72 7.81 17.75 -0.31
C GLU A 72 8.54 18.29 -1.56
N GLN A 73 9.81 17.90 -1.76
CA GLN A 73 10.54 18.17 -3.01
C GLN A 73 9.81 17.58 -4.22
N GLY A 74 9.39 16.31 -4.14
CA GLY A 74 8.61 15.67 -5.21
C GLY A 74 7.30 16.38 -5.49
N TYR A 75 6.64 16.92 -4.47
CA TYR A 75 5.42 17.70 -4.63
C TYR A 75 5.68 19.05 -5.31
N MET A 76 6.71 19.78 -4.90
CA MET A 76 7.12 21.03 -5.57
C MET A 76 7.50 20.78 -7.02
N HIS A 77 8.24 19.71 -7.32
CA HIS A 77 8.56 19.31 -8.68
C HIS A 77 7.30 19.15 -9.54
N ARG A 78 6.24 18.48 -9.03
CA ARG A 78 5.01 18.30 -9.80
C ARG A 78 4.22 19.59 -9.97
N ARG A 79 4.24 20.50 -9.00
CA ARG A 79 3.69 21.85 -9.15
C ARG A 79 4.39 22.63 -10.27
N VAL A 80 5.71 22.62 -10.30
CA VAL A 80 6.48 23.23 -11.40
C VAL A 80 6.14 22.59 -12.73
N GLN A 81 5.97 21.26 -12.79
CA GLN A 81 5.58 20.56 -14.01
C GLN A 81 4.20 21.01 -14.51
N VAL A 82 3.20 21.11 -13.63
CA VAL A 82 1.84 21.55 -13.98
C VAL A 82 1.83 22.98 -14.47
N GLU A 83 2.49 23.88 -13.76
CA GLU A 83 2.61 25.32 -14.14
C GLU A 83 3.28 25.48 -15.51
N ILE A 84 4.37 24.78 -15.77
CA ILE A 84 5.10 24.85 -17.04
C ILE A 84 4.28 24.22 -18.17
N ALA A 85 3.59 23.11 -17.94
CA ALA A 85 2.72 22.51 -18.94
C ALA A 85 1.57 23.46 -19.34
N TRP A 86 0.93 24.08 -18.35
CA TRP A 86 -0.11 25.07 -18.56
C TRP A 86 0.40 26.30 -19.32
N PHE A 87 1.52 26.86 -18.89
CA PHE A 87 2.16 28.02 -19.54
C PHE A 87 2.51 27.75 -21.01
N ILE A 88 3.13 26.60 -21.32
CA ILE A 88 3.46 26.21 -22.68
C ILE A 88 2.17 26.04 -23.52
N ALA A 89 1.16 25.37 -22.98
CA ALA A 89 -0.09 25.18 -23.67
C ALA A 89 -0.80 26.50 -23.98
N LEU A 90 -0.82 27.47 -23.04
CA LEU A 90 -1.37 28.79 -23.26
C LEU A 90 -0.66 29.53 -24.40
N SER A 91 0.66 29.40 -24.52
CA SER A 91 1.41 30.01 -25.64
C SER A 91 0.98 29.44 -27.01
N ASP A 92 0.51 28.19 -27.02
CA ASP A 92 0.06 27.50 -28.25
C ASP A 92 -1.44 27.69 -28.55
N ALA A 93 -2.17 28.34 -27.64
CA ALA A 93 -3.62 28.50 -27.77
C ALA A 93 -4.06 29.45 -28.90
N GLY A 94 -3.13 30.22 -29.45
CA GLY A 94 -3.39 31.16 -30.54
C GLY A 94 -3.85 32.55 -30.09
N PHE A 95 -3.66 32.89 -28.82
CA PHE A 95 -3.96 34.22 -28.29
C PHE A 95 -3.04 35.30 -28.88
N ALA A 96 -3.61 36.46 -29.16
CA ALA A 96 -2.84 37.60 -29.71
C ALA A 96 -1.80 38.11 -28.70
N GLU A 97 -2.14 38.03 -27.41
CA GLU A 97 -1.35 38.54 -26.28
C GLU A 97 -0.25 37.58 -25.85
N PHE A 98 -0.39 36.29 -26.16
CA PHE A 98 0.61 35.28 -25.81
C PHE A 98 1.00 34.42 -27.02
N LYS A 99 2.06 34.82 -27.70
CA LYS A 99 2.56 34.13 -28.89
C LYS A 99 3.25 32.81 -28.57
N PRO A 100 3.25 31.86 -29.53
CA PRO A 100 3.98 30.61 -29.38
C PRO A 100 5.45 30.86 -29.02
N LEU A 101 5.91 30.13 -27.99
CA LEU A 101 7.27 30.20 -27.50
C LEU A 101 8.28 29.67 -28.54
N SER A 102 9.44 30.27 -28.64
CA SER A 102 10.54 29.76 -29.44
C SER A 102 10.96 28.34 -29.00
N PRO A 103 11.53 27.52 -29.90
CA PRO A 103 12.05 26.21 -29.54
C PRO A 103 13.06 26.25 -28.38
N GLY A 104 13.87 27.31 -28.33
CA GLY A 104 14.85 27.52 -27.25
C GLY A 104 14.20 27.80 -25.89
N ALA A 105 13.13 28.60 -25.85
CA ALA A 105 12.37 28.86 -24.64
C ALA A 105 11.64 27.58 -24.14
N ARG A 106 11.02 26.83 -25.05
CA ARG A 106 10.39 25.53 -24.69
C ARG A 106 11.37 24.55 -24.09
N THR A 107 12.52 24.37 -24.76
CA THR A 107 13.57 23.46 -24.26
C THR A 107 14.05 23.90 -22.87
N TYR A 108 14.19 25.18 -22.64
CA TYR A 108 14.59 25.71 -21.33
C TYR A 108 13.53 25.38 -20.27
N LEU A 109 12.25 25.61 -20.51
CA LEU A 109 11.15 25.33 -19.59
C LEU A 109 11.04 23.84 -19.27
N MET A 110 11.12 22.99 -20.29
CA MET A 110 11.12 21.53 -20.10
C MET A 110 12.34 21.07 -19.29
N ASN A 111 13.50 21.71 -19.46
CA ASN A 111 14.68 21.41 -18.67
C ASN A 111 14.56 21.87 -17.21
N LEU A 112 13.83 22.94 -16.90
CA LEU A 112 13.52 23.31 -15.51
C LEU A 112 12.75 22.19 -14.80
N VAL A 113 11.79 21.56 -15.49
CA VAL A 113 11.07 20.40 -14.95
C VAL A 113 11.99 19.20 -14.83
N LYS A 114 12.66 18.82 -15.92
CA LYS A 114 13.50 17.61 -15.99
C LYS A 114 14.63 17.59 -14.96
N ASN A 115 15.24 18.75 -14.73
CA ASN A 115 16.42 18.88 -13.87
C ASN A 115 16.11 19.48 -12.49
N PHE A 116 14.83 19.50 -12.09
CA PHE A 116 14.41 20.01 -10.78
C PHE A 116 15.12 19.27 -9.65
N SER A 117 15.77 20.03 -8.78
CA SER A 117 16.68 19.53 -7.76
C SER A 117 16.21 19.89 -6.34
N GLU A 118 16.89 19.34 -5.34
CA GLU A 118 16.70 19.73 -3.94
C GLU A 118 17.03 21.22 -3.72
N ALA A 119 18.06 21.75 -4.40
CA ALA A 119 18.41 23.16 -4.33
C ALA A 119 17.27 24.07 -4.84
N ASP A 120 16.54 23.64 -5.89
CA ASP A 120 15.38 24.37 -6.40
C ASP A 120 14.21 24.33 -5.40
N ALA A 121 13.96 23.18 -4.79
CA ALA A 121 12.97 23.04 -3.75
C ALA A 121 13.30 23.94 -2.54
N MET A 122 14.55 24.01 -2.15
CA MET A 122 15.02 24.90 -1.08
C MET A 122 14.84 26.38 -1.41
N ALA A 123 15.11 26.76 -2.66
CA ALA A 123 14.88 28.15 -3.11
C ALA A 123 13.38 28.50 -3.04
N ILE A 124 12.48 27.58 -3.40
CA ILE A 124 11.02 27.75 -3.24
C ILE A 124 10.67 27.90 -1.76
N LYS A 125 11.23 27.07 -0.87
CA LYS A 125 10.98 27.17 0.58
C LYS A 125 11.46 28.50 1.17
N GLU A 126 12.54 29.06 0.65
CA GLU A 126 13.00 30.40 1.09
C GLU A 126 12.00 31.49 0.72
N ILE A 127 11.44 31.43 -0.50
CA ILE A 127 10.38 32.35 -0.93
C ILE A 127 9.11 32.17 -0.06
N GLU A 128 8.75 30.92 0.23
CA GLU A 128 7.57 30.58 1.04
C GLU A 128 7.63 31.20 2.46
N LYS A 129 8.81 31.32 3.07
CA LYS A 129 8.97 31.99 4.39
C LYS A 129 8.43 33.42 4.41
N THR A 130 8.53 34.12 3.29
CA THR A 130 8.04 35.51 3.16
C THR A 130 6.59 35.55 2.70
N THR A 131 6.21 34.70 1.74
CA THR A 131 4.87 34.71 1.16
C THR A 131 3.83 34.04 2.04
N ASN A 132 4.24 33.13 2.92
CA ASN A 132 3.40 32.23 3.70
C ASN A 132 2.35 31.51 2.83
N HIS A 133 2.71 31.21 1.58
CA HIS A 133 1.84 30.59 0.61
C HIS A 133 2.68 29.74 -0.37
N ASP A 134 2.50 28.43 -0.31
CA ASP A 134 3.33 27.44 -0.99
C ASP A 134 3.23 27.49 -2.53
N VAL A 135 2.01 27.57 -3.09
CA VAL A 135 1.82 27.66 -4.55
C VAL A 135 2.32 28.98 -5.10
N LYS A 136 2.10 30.10 -4.36
CA LYS A 136 2.60 31.42 -4.75
C LYS A 136 4.14 31.47 -4.75
N ALA A 137 4.77 30.75 -3.85
CA ALA A 137 6.23 30.60 -3.83
C ALA A 137 6.75 29.89 -5.08
N VAL A 138 6.05 28.86 -5.57
CA VAL A 138 6.39 28.19 -6.83
C VAL A 138 6.24 29.14 -8.02
N GLU A 139 5.16 29.91 -8.10
CA GLU A 139 4.96 30.93 -9.15
C GLU A 139 6.10 31.93 -9.18
N TYR A 140 6.48 32.50 -8.02
CA TYR A 140 7.58 33.47 -7.94
C TYR A 140 8.92 32.84 -8.29
N TRP A 141 9.17 31.61 -7.90
CA TRP A 141 10.37 30.89 -8.30
C TRP A 141 10.43 30.70 -9.83
N ILE A 142 9.33 30.31 -10.48
CA ILE A 142 9.26 30.17 -11.94
C ILE A 142 9.54 31.55 -12.60
N LYS A 143 8.88 32.61 -12.16
CA LYS A 143 9.09 33.97 -12.67
C LYS A 143 10.56 34.43 -12.52
N SER A 144 11.23 34.07 -11.43
CA SER A 144 12.66 34.38 -11.24
C SER A 144 13.56 33.66 -12.27
N LYS A 145 13.17 32.46 -12.71
CA LYS A 145 13.92 31.78 -13.78
C LYS A 145 13.71 32.39 -15.17
N PHE A 146 12.71 33.25 -15.34
CA PHE A 146 12.45 33.95 -16.60
C PHE A 146 13.34 35.15 -16.81
N GLU A 147 13.92 35.71 -15.74
CA GLU A 147 14.77 36.92 -15.80
C GLU A 147 15.95 36.81 -16.79
N ALA A 148 16.51 35.62 -16.95
CA ALA A 148 17.59 35.35 -17.89
C ALA A 148 17.15 35.29 -19.38
N ARG A 149 15.85 35.42 -19.67
CA ARG A 149 15.28 35.24 -21.04
C ARG A 149 14.20 36.30 -21.31
N PRO A 150 14.48 37.34 -22.08
CA PRO A 150 13.53 38.42 -22.36
C PRO A 150 12.17 37.95 -22.91
N GLU A 151 12.16 36.89 -23.75
CA GLU A 151 10.95 36.31 -24.28
C GLU A 151 10.01 35.77 -23.18
N LEU A 152 10.55 35.09 -22.17
CA LEU A 152 9.81 34.55 -21.03
C LEU A 152 9.45 35.64 -20.02
N GLN A 153 10.35 36.59 -19.78
CA GLN A 153 10.13 37.73 -18.88
C GLN A 153 8.89 38.52 -19.28
N ASN A 154 8.74 38.84 -20.57
CA ASN A 154 7.57 39.54 -21.12
C ASN A 154 6.26 38.76 -20.99
N ALA A 155 6.32 37.42 -20.90
CA ALA A 155 5.18 36.54 -20.75
C ALA A 155 4.94 36.12 -19.26
N GLY A 156 5.68 36.68 -18.33
CA GLY A 156 5.66 36.24 -16.91
C GLY A 156 4.27 36.25 -16.25
N GLU A 157 3.38 37.14 -16.68
CA GLU A 157 2.01 37.20 -16.14
C GLU A 157 1.10 36.04 -16.59
N PHE A 158 1.52 35.23 -17.56
CA PHE A 158 0.81 34.00 -17.92
C PHE A 158 1.18 32.80 -17.05
N VAL A 159 2.15 32.91 -16.13
CA VAL A 159 2.38 31.91 -15.09
C VAL A 159 1.18 31.93 -14.15
N HIS A 160 0.62 30.76 -13.84
CA HIS A 160 -0.57 30.62 -13.00
C HIS A 160 -1.84 31.31 -13.55
N PHE A 161 -1.88 31.57 -14.87
CA PHE A 161 -2.97 32.34 -15.49
C PHE A 161 -4.31 31.63 -15.33
N ALA A 162 -5.28 32.35 -14.76
CA ALA A 162 -6.66 31.91 -14.47
C ALA A 162 -6.77 30.69 -13.54
N CYS A 163 -5.67 30.17 -13.01
CA CYS A 163 -5.64 29.05 -12.07
C CYS A 163 -6.02 29.45 -10.65
N THR A 164 -6.55 28.51 -9.91
CA THR A 164 -6.51 28.50 -8.45
C THR A 164 -5.38 27.58 -7.96
N SER A 165 -4.95 27.74 -6.71
CA SER A 165 -3.92 26.85 -6.14
C SER A 165 -4.25 25.37 -6.29
N GLU A 166 -5.53 25.00 -6.24
CA GLU A 166 -5.95 23.61 -6.33
C GLU A 166 -5.97 23.05 -7.75
N ASP A 167 -5.99 23.87 -8.80
CA ASP A 167 -5.71 23.41 -10.16
C ASP A 167 -4.30 22.83 -10.21
N ILE A 168 -3.36 23.46 -9.54
CA ILE A 168 -1.96 23.03 -9.46
C ILE A 168 -1.79 21.88 -8.45
N ASN A 169 -2.35 22.01 -7.25
CA ASN A 169 -2.18 21.04 -6.18
C ASN A 169 -2.83 19.69 -6.49
N ASN A 170 -4.10 19.66 -6.90
CA ASN A 170 -4.81 18.41 -7.16
C ASN A 170 -4.18 17.66 -8.33
N THR A 171 -3.84 18.37 -9.40
CA THR A 171 -3.16 17.79 -10.56
C THR A 171 -1.76 17.28 -10.20
N SER A 172 -1.01 18.00 -9.34
CA SER A 172 0.28 17.53 -8.81
C SER A 172 0.13 16.29 -7.94
N HIS A 173 -0.91 16.21 -7.12
CA HIS A 173 -1.20 15.01 -6.34
C HIS A 173 -1.47 13.79 -7.23
N ALA A 174 -2.24 13.95 -8.30
CA ALA A 174 -2.47 12.89 -9.26
C ALA A 174 -1.18 12.42 -9.94
N LEU A 175 -0.30 13.34 -10.34
CA LEU A 175 1.01 13.02 -10.92
C LEU A 175 1.92 12.28 -9.94
N GLN A 176 1.94 12.68 -8.65
CA GLN A 176 2.68 11.96 -7.63
C GLN A 176 2.15 10.53 -7.45
N LEU A 177 0.83 10.36 -7.33
CA LEU A 177 0.21 9.06 -7.18
C LEU A 177 0.44 8.18 -8.41
N LYS A 178 0.31 8.74 -9.63
CA LYS A 178 0.61 8.03 -10.89
C LYS A 178 2.03 7.49 -10.90
N SER A 179 3.00 8.36 -10.66
CA SER A 179 4.41 7.97 -10.67
C SER A 179 4.73 6.95 -9.57
N SER A 180 4.20 7.13 -8.37
CA SER A 180 4.44 6.22 -7.25
C SER A 180 3.78 4.86 -7.46
N ARG A 181 2.56 4.84 -8.01
CA ARG A 181 1.86 3.61 -8.39
C ARG A 181 2.63 2.85 -9.45
N ASP A 182 2.96 3.53 -10.56
CA ASP A 182 3.46 2.86 -11.77
C ASP A 182 4.95 2.51 -11.67
N LEU A 183 5.77 3.32 -10.98
CA LEU A 183 7.22 3.13 -10.91
C LEU A 183 7.70 2.43 -9.63
N VAL A 184 6.90 2.40 -8.56
CA VAL A 184 7.34 1.87 -7.26
C VAL A 184 6.39 0.82 -6.71
N LEU A 185 5.12 1.16 -6.50
CA LEU A 185 4.16 0.30 -5.81
C LEU A 185 3.87 -0.98 -6.60
N LEU A 186 3.42 -0.85 -7.86
CA LEU A 186 3.12 -1.99 -8.71
C LEU A 186 4.34 -2.85 -9.00
N PRO A 187 5.53 -2.31 -9.35
CA PRO A 187 6.73 -3.13 -9.51
C PRO A 187 7.17 -3.87 -8.25
N ALA A 188 6.99 -3.28 -7.06
CA ALA A 188 7.28 -3.96 -5.80
C ALA A 188 6.31 -5.13 -5.54
N LEU A 189 5.03 -4.92 -5.80
CA LEU A 189 3.99 -5.95 -5.71
C LEU A 189 4.20 -7.07 -6.76
N ASP A 190 4.54 -6.70 -8.00
CA ASP A 190 4.80 -7.65 -9.09
C ASP A 190 5.95 -8.61 -8.75
N LYS A 191 6.98 -8.15 -8.03
CA LYS A 191 8.07 -9.02 -7.53
C LYS A 191 7.55 -10.05 -6.52
N VAL A 192 6.66 -9.65 -5.61
CA VAL A 192 6.04 -10.57 -4.64
C VAL A 192 5.20 -11.61 -5.38
N ILE A 193 4.34 -11.16 -6.31
CA ILE A 193 3.48 -12.05 -7.11
C ILE A 193 4.32 -13.05 -7.92
N ALA A 194 5.37 -12.57 -8.59
CA ALA A 194 6.25 -13.43 -9.39
C ALA A 194 6.92 -14.49 -8.53
N LYS A 195 7.44 -14.12 -7.37
CA LYS A 195 8.08 -15.05 -6.43
C LYS A 195 7.10 -16.09 -5.89
N MET A 196 5.90 -15.66 -5.54
CA MET A 196 4.85 -16.59 -5.08
C MET A 196 4.41 -17.54 -6.20
N ARG A 197 4.32 -17.06 -7.46
CA ARG A 197 4.03 -17.92 -8.62
C ARG A 197 5.12 -18.98 -8.82
N GLU A 198 6.40 -18.61 -8.76
CA GLU A 198 7.50 -19.55 -8.82
C GLU A 198 7.35 -20.66 -7.75
N MET A 199 7.02 -20.26 -6.52
CA MET A 199 6.80 -21.21 -5.42
C MET A 199 5.57 -22.09 -5.65
N ALA A 200 4.45 -21.55 -6.16
CA ALA A 200 3.26 -22.30 -6.48
C ALA A 200 3.55 -23.41 -7.50
N HIS A 201 4.33 -23.10 -8.53
CA HIS A 201 4.76 -24.08 -9.52
C HIS A 201 5.75 -25.11 -8.94
N ALA A 202 6.74 -24.67 -8.18
CA ALA A 202 7.76 -25.54 -7.58
C ALA A 202 7.15 -26.55 -6.58
N PHE A 203 6.08 -26.18 -5.89
CA PHE A 203 5.41 -26.98 -4.87
C PHE A 203 4.04 -27.53 -5.33
N ALA A 204 3.80 -27.56 -6.65
CA ALA A 204 2.52 -28.00 -7.20
C ALA A 204 2.17 -29.43 -6.81
N ASP A 205 3.16 -30.31 -6.74
CA ASP A 205 2.99 -31.73 -6.43
C ASP A 205 3.30 -32.09 -4.96
N GLU A 206 3.50 -31.11 -4.09
CA GLU A 206 3.80 -31.33 -2.67
C GLU A 206 2.51 -31.42 -1.86
N PRO A 207 2.02 -32.62 -1.50
CA PRO A 207 0.78 -32.78 -0.76
C PRO A 207 0.91 -32.26 0.67
N MET A 208 -0.18 -31.71 1.18
CA MET A 208 -0.26 -31.08 2.50
C MET A 208 -1.67 -31.29 3.07
N LEU A 209 -1.77 -31.55 4.37
CA LEU A 209 -3.07 -31.51 5.03
C LEU A 209 -3.59 -30.07 5.11
N SER A 210 -4.85 -29.88 4.75
CA SER A 210 -5.54 -28.62 5.08
C SER A 210 -5.91 -28.59 6.55
N ARG A 211 -6.05 -27.39 7.09
CA ARG A 211 -6.58 -27.18 8.44
C ARG A 211 -7.76 -26.22 8.40
N THR A 212 -8.97 -26.79 8.55
CA THR A 212 -10.19 -26.00 8.68
C THR A 212 -10.59 -25.94 10.15
N HIS A 213 -10.89 -24.74 10.65
CA HIS A 213 -11.14 -24.53 12.08
C HIS A 213 -10.00 -25.03 12.99
N GLY A 214 -8.75 -25.03 12.47
CA GLY A 214 -7.58 -25.54 13.17
C GLY A 214 -7.51 -27.08 13.23
N GLN A 215 -8.47 -27.80 12.64
CA GLN A 215 -8.54 -29.26 12.62
C GLN A 215 -8.06 -29.82 11.28
N THR A 216 -7.48 -31.02 11.32
CA THR A 216 -7.10 -31.79 10.15
C THR A 216 -8.30 -31.97 9.20
N ALA A 217 -8.11 -31.66 7.93
CA ALA A 217 -9.13 -31.70 6.90
C ALA A 217 -8.58 -32.29 5.58
N SER A 218 -9.41 -32.31 4.53
CA SER A 218 -9.06 -32.86 3.23
C SER A 218 -7.71 -32.33 2.73
N PRO A 219 -6.82 -33.19 2.21
CA PRO A 219 -5.53 -32.77 1.69
C PRO A 219 -5.62 -31.83 0.49
N THR A 220 -4.61 -30.99 0.35
CA THR A 220 -4.36 -30.11 -0.79
C THR A 220 -2.88 -30.23 -1.19
N THR A 221 -2.36 -29.28 -1.98
CA THR A 221 -0.92 -29.12 -2.17
C THR A 221 -0.45 -27.73 -1.73
N VAL A 222 0.80 -27.65 -1.27
CA VAL A 222 1.45 -26.38 -0.91
C VAL A 222 1.38 -25.40 -2.08
N GLY A 223 1.61 -25.87 -3.30
CA GLY A 223 1.54 -25.06 -4.50
C GLY A 223 0.14 -24.47 -4.74
N LYS A 224 -0.93 -25.25 -4.54
CA LYS A 224 -2.31 -24.76 -4.73
C LYS A 224 -2.69 -23.70 -3.69
N GLU A 225 -2.26 -23.84 -2.45
CA GLU A 225 -2.50 -22.83 -1.43
C GLU A 225 -1.83 -21.49 -1.79
N ILE A 226 -0.58 -21.54 -2.27
CA ILE A 226 0.11 -20.34 -2.76
C ILE A 226 -0.60 -19.79 -4.02
N ALA A 227 -1.01 -20.64 -4.95
CA ALA A 227 -1.71 -20.23 -6.17
C ALA A 227 -3.02 -19.47 -5.89
N ASN A 228 -3.76 -19.83 -4.85
CA ASN A 228 -4.94 -19.09 -4.40
C ASN A 228 -4.59 -17.62 -4.09
N VAL A 229 -3.51 -17.38 -3.38
CA VAL A 229 -3.06 -16.01 -3.05
C VAL A 229 -2.57 -15.28 -4.31
N VAL A 230 -1.82 -15.95 -5.20
CA VAL A 230 -1.35 -15.39 -6.47
C VAL A 230 -2.50 -14.85 -7.31
N VAL A 231 -3.56 -15.62 -7.51
CA VAL A 231 -4.73 -15.20 -8.30
C VAL A 231 -5.45 -14.00 -7.65
N ARG A 232 -5.60 -14.01 -6.33
CA ARG A 232 -6.18 -12.88 -5.57
C ARG A 232 -5.35 -11.61 -5.76
N LEU A 233 -4.03 -11.71 -5.67
CA LEU A 233 -3.11 -10.59 -5.83
C LEU A 233 -3.08 -10.06 -7.27
N GLN A 234 -3.08 -10.92 -8.28
CA GLN A 234 -3.15 -10.51 -9.69
C GLN A 234 -4.41 -9.70 -9.98
N THR A 235 -5.56 -10.18 -9.45
CA THR A 235 -6.84 -9.48 -9.58
C THR A 235 -6.78 -8.11 -8.88
N ALA A 236 -6.26 -8.05 -7.66
CA ALA A 236 -6.13 -6.81 -6.90
C ALA A 236 -5.15 -5.83 -7.57
N ARG A 237 -4.02 -6.33 -8.06
CA ARG A 237 -3.01 -5.57 -8.81
C ARG A 237 -3.61 -4.92 -10.06
N SER A 238 -4.41 -5.67 -10.82
CA SER A 238 -5.08 -5.16 -12.02
C SER A 238 -6.08 -4.05 -11.69
N LYS A 239 -6.79 -4.15 -10.57
CA LYS A 239 -7.70 -3.09 -10.09
C LYS A 239 -6.92 -1.82 -9.74
N ILE A 240 -5.81 -1.92 -9.01
CA ILE A 240 -4.97 -0.74 -8.70
C ILE A 240 -4.49 -0.05 -9.98
N ALA A 241 -4.03 -0.82 -10.97
CA ALA A 241 -3.52 -0.29 -12.23
C ALA A 241 -4.60 0.41 -13.08
N ALA A 242 -5.85 -0.05 -13.00
CA ALA A 242 -6.96 0.44 -13.80
C ALA A 242 -7.59 1.75 -13.28
N ILE A 243 -7.33 2.16 -12.03
CA ILE A 243 -7.92 3.36 -11.46
C ILE A 243 -7.40 4.60 -12.21
N PRO A 244 -8.30 5.41 -12.80
CA PRO A 244 -7.90 6.66 -13.46
C PRO A 244 -7.36 7.65 -12.43
N LEU A 245 -6.29 8.36 -12.75
CA LEU A 245 -5.75 9.42 -11.91
C LEU A 245 -6.22 10.75 -12.50
N MET A 246 -6.97 11.52 -11.71
CA MET A 246 -7.71 12.66 -12.22
C MET A 246 -7.02 13.97 -11.87
N GLY A 247 -7.10 14.93 -12.82
CA GLY A 247 -6.68 16.32 -12.64
C GLY A 247 -7.77 17.28 -13.05
N LYS A 248 -7.70 18.50 -12.51
CA LYS A 248 -8.60 19.60 -12.87
C LYS A 248 -7.79 20.84 -13.24
N MET A 249 -8.27 21.63 -14.21
CA MET A 249 -7.74 22.94 -14.61
C MET A 249 -8.91 23.83 -15.02
N ASN A 250 -9.82 24.13 -14.10
CA ASN A 250 -11.08 24.82 -14.36
C ASN A 250 -11.39 25.96 -13.34
N GLY A 251 -10.37 26.40 -12.60
CA GLY A 251 -10.43 27.59 -11.76
C GLY A 251 -11.03 27.40 -10.37
N ALA A 252 -11.26 28.49 -9.71
CA ALA A 252 -11.52 28.58 -8.27
C ALA A 252 -12.71 27.76 -7.75
N VAL A 253 -13.71 27.51 -8.58
CA VAL A 253 -14.91 26.72 -8.22
C VAL A 253 -15.36 25.77 -9.33
N GLY A 254 -14.43 25.45 -10.26
CA GLY A 254 -14.68 24.47 -11.32
C GLY A 254 -15.50 24.96 -12.51
N ASN A 255 -15.71 26.26 -12.67
CA ASN A 255 -16.62 26.83 -13.68
C ASN A 255 -15.93 27.69 -14.73
N PHE A 256 -14.60 27.70 -14.79
CA PHE A 256 -13.83 28.54 -15.74
C PHE A 256 -14.12 30.06 -15.65
N ASN A 257 -14.58 30.59 -14.52
CA ASN A 257 -15.02 31.98 -14.40
C ASN A 257 -13.92 32.98 -14.83
N ALA A 258 -12.71 32.85 -14.31
CA ALA A 258 -11.58 33.73 -14.67
C ALA A 258 -11.16 33.55 -16.12
N HIS A 259 -11.14 32.32 -16.59
CA HIS A 259 -10.79 31.98 -17.97
C HIS A 259 -11.74 32.60 -18.98
N LEU A 260 -13.06 32.44 -18.79
CA LEU A 260 -14.09 33.02 -19.64
C LEU A 260 -14.15 34.55 -19.52
N SER A 261 -13.74 35.12 -18.42
CA SER A 261 -13.62 36.60 -18.28
C SER A 261 -12.51 37.15 -19.16
N ALA A 262 -11.41 36.40 -19.36
CA ALA A 262 -10.33 36.82 -20.22
C ALA A 262 -10.60 36.58 -21.70
N TRP A 263 -11.04 35.37 -22.08
CA TRP A 263 -11.40 35.01 -23.47
C TRP A 263 -12.73 34.29 -23.50
N PRO A 264 -13.88 35.02 -23.60
CA PRO A 264 -15.23 34.45 -23.47
C PRO A 264 -15.62 33.43 -24.57
N ALA A 265 -15.02 33.52 -25.74
CA ALA A 265 -15.32 32.67 -26.90
C ALA A 265 -14.38 31.44 -27.01
N PHE A 266 -13.41 31.31 -26.12
CA PHE A 266 -12.46 30.22 -26.19
C PHE A 266 -13.00 28.98 -25.49
N ASP A 267 -12.79 27.79 -26.09
CA ASP A 267 -13.20 26.51 -25.52
C ASP A 267 -12.21 26.03 -24.42
N TRP A 268 -12.40 26.56 -23.24
CA TRP A 268 -11.56 26.27 -22.08
C TRP A 268 -11.67 24.83 -21.59
N GLU A 269 -12.83 24.19 -21.75
CA GLU A 269 -13.01 22.80 -21.34
C GLU A 269 -12.19 21.86 -22.23
N ALA A 270 -12.34 21.96 -23.57
CA ALA A 270 -11.53 21.19 -24.49
C ALA A 270 -10.03 21.47 -24.35
N PHE A 271 -9.66 22.72 -24.10
CA PHE A 271 -8.26 23.10 -23.86
C PHE A 271 -7.68 22.47 -22.61
N SER A 272 -8.36 22.60 -21.47
CA SER A 272 -7.93 22.01 -20.20
C SER A 272 -7.84 20.48 -20.27
N LYS A 273 -8.83 19.86 -20.90
CA LYS A 273 -8.83 18.41 -21.19
C LYS A 273 -7.59 18.02 -21.98
N LYS A 274 -7.27 18.74 -23.04
CA LYS A 274 -6.08 18.49 -23.86
C LYS A 274 -4.80 18.57 -23.03
N VAL A 275 -4.63 19.58 -22.17
CA VAL A 275 -3.44 19.72 -21.33
C VAL A 275 -3.31 18.55 -20.37
N ILE A 276 -4.40 18.14 -19.74
CA ILE A 276 -4.41 17.07 -18.72
C ILE A 276 -4.23 15.69 -19.35
N GLU A 277 -4.92 15.39 -20.47
CA GLU A 277 -4.95 14.04 -21.04
C GLU A 277 -3.81 13.76 -22.03
N THR A 278 -3.23 14.79 -22.65
CA THR A 278 -2.06 14.57 -23.52
C THR A 278 -0.93 13.91 -22.73
N PRO A 279 -0.33 12.81 -23.25
CA PRO A 279 0.79 12.16 -22.58
C PRO A 279 2.00 13.08 -22.34
N GLU A 280 2.74 12.83 -21.27
CA GLU A 280 4.03 13.48 -21.03
C GLU A 280 5.00 13.23 -22.20
N PRO A 281 5.88 14.16 -22.57
CA PRO A 281 6.15 15.44 -21.91
C PRO A 281 5.33 16.62 -22.43
N LEU A 282 4.41 16.41 -23.37
CA LEU A 282 3.62 17.48 -24.00
C LEU A 282 2.41 17.89 -23.16
N GLY A 283 1.93 17.01 -22.32
CA GLY A 283 0.85 17.22 -21.35
C GLY A 283 1.13 16.49 -20.06
N LEU A 284 0.09 16.11 -19.31
CA LEU A 284 0.22 15.55 -17.98
C LEU A 284 -0.13 14.05 -17.89
N GLY A 285 -0.75 13.48 -18.93
CA GLY A 285 -1.07 12.06 -19.02
C GLY A 285 -1.99 11.57 -17.89
N LEU A 286 -2.93 12.42 -17.46
CA LEU A 286 -3.95 12.15 -16.45
C LEU A 286 -5.33 12.07 -17.10
N THR A 287 -6.38 11.85 -16.32
CA THR A 287 -7.78 11.94 -16.76
C THR A 287 -8.35 13.28 -16.35
N PHE A 288 -9.01 13.99 -17.24
CA PHE A 288 -9.62 15.29 -16.95
C PHE A 288 -10.91 15.11 -16.15
N GLN A 289 -11.06 15.88 -15.05
CA GLN A 289 -12.29 15.95 -14.25
C GLN A 289 -13.03 17.28 -14.53
N PRO A 290 -14.08 17.28 -15.35
CA PRO A 290 -14.83 18.50 -15.66
C PRO A 290 -15.72 18.96 -14.50
N TYR A 291 -16.23 18.02 -13.71
CA TYR A 291 -17.12 18.32 -12.58
C TYR A 291 -16.32 18.39 -11.29
N SER A 292 -15.89 19.59 -10.93
CA SER A 292 -15.14 19.86 -9.72
C SER A 292 -15.73 21.07 -8.97
N ILE A 293 -15.21 21.27 -7.78
CA ILE A 293 -15.40 22.50 -6.99
C ILE A 293 -14.06 23.26 -6.97
N GLN A 294 -13.63 23.85 -5.86
CA GLN A 294 -12.26 24.35 -5.80
C GLN A 294 -11.26 23.19 -5.90
N ILE A 295 -11.62 22.03 -5.35
CA ILE A 295 -10.86 20.78 -5.45
C ILE A 295 -11.47 19.81 -6.47
N GLU A 296 -10.66 18.90 -6.98
CA GLU A 296 -11.10 17.62 -7.48
C GLU A 296 -11.64 16.81 -6.29
N PRO A 297 -12.83 16.16 -6.38
CA PRO A 297 -13.51 15.57 -5.20
C PRO A 297 -12.77 14.44 -4.48
N HIS A 298 -11.65 13.96 -5.01
CA HIS A 298 -10.77 12.92 -4.44
C HIS A 298 -11.37 11.51 -4.40
N ASP A 299 -12.50 11.25 -5.05
CA ASP A 299 -13.10 9.92 -5.10
C ASP A 299 -12.14 8.88 -5.73
N TYR A 300 -11.41 9.25 -6.79
CA TYR A 300 -10.41 8.37 -7.39
C TYR A 300 -9.25 8.03 -6.44
N MET A 301 -8.89 8.98 -5.54
CA MET A 301 -7.88 8.72 -4.52
C MET A 301 -8.40 7.72 -3.49
N ALA A 302 -9.66 7.87 -3.07
CA ALA A 302 -10.31 6.93 -2.17
C ALA A 302 -10.35 5.52 -2.77
N GLU A 303 -10.74 5.37 -4.04
CA GLU A 303 -10.71 4.11 -4.77
C GLU A 303 -9.30 3.50 -4.81
N LEU A 304 -8.28 4.32 -5.10
CA LEU A 304 -6.89 3.86 -5.12
C LEU A 304 -6.44 3.36 -3.74
N PHE A 305 -6.72 4.13 -2.69
CA PHE A 305 -6.32 3.77 -1.33
C PHE A 305 -7.05 2.54 -0.83
N ASP A 306 -8.33 2.37 -1.14
CA ASP A 306 -9.10 1.17 -0.81
C ASP A 306 -8.59 -0.06 -1.59
N ALA A 307 -8.23 0.09 -2.87
CA ALA A 307 -7.67 -0.99 -3.66
C ALA A 307 -6.30 -1.44 -3.11
N VAL A 308 -5.45 -0.51 -2.69
CA VAL A 308 -4.16 -0.81 -2.03
C VAL A 308 -4.40 -1.47 -0.68
N ALA A 309 -5.29 -0.93 0.16
CA ALA A 309 -5.61 -1.49 1.48
C ALA A 309 -6.18 -2.92 1.34
N ARG A 310 -7.01 -3.17 0.33
CA ARG A 310 -7.54 -4.50 0.03
C ARG A 310 -6.43 -5.47 -0.37
N THR A 311 -5.48 -5.03 -1.17
CA THR A 311 -4.30 -5.83 -1.55
C THR A 311 -3.45 -6.16 -0.34
N ASN A 312 -3.20 -5.18 0.51
CA ASN A 312 -2.47 -5.36 1.77
C ASN A 312 -3.16 -6.37 2.69
N THR A 313 -4.50 -6.39 2.73
CA THR A 313 -5.25 -7.37 3.53
C THR A 313 -5.00 -8.81 3.06
N ILE A 314 -4.88 -9.05 1.75
CA ILE A 314 -4.52 -10.37 1.20
C ILE A 314 -3.11 -10.79 1.66
N LEU A 315 -2.17 -9.85 1.69
CA LEU A 315 -0.79 -10.12 2.11
C LEU A 315 -0.66 -10.29 3.63
N ILE A 316 -1.50 -9.64 4.43
CA ILE A 316 -1.60 -9.88 5.89
C ILE A 316 -2.07 -11.31 6.15
N ASP A 317 -3.15 -11.73 5.47
CA ASP A 317 -3.69 -13.08 5.53
C ASP A 317 -2.60 -14.13 5.23
N TRP A 318 -1.91 -13.97 4.11
CA TRP A 318 -0.79 -14.82 3.73
C TRP A 318 0.36 -14.83 4.75
N SER A 319 0.72 -13.67 5.31
CA SER A 319 1.79 -13.58 6.30
C SER A 319 1.48 -14.39 7.56
N ARG A 320 0.21 -14.40 7.98
CA ARG A 320 -0.29 -15.19 9.11
C ARG A 320 -0.29 -16.68 8.81
N ASP A 321 -0.68 -17.08 7.61
CA ASP A 321 -0.64 -18.47 7.18
C ASP A 321 0.81 -19.01 7.15
N VAL A 322 1.76 -18.24 6.62
CA VAL A 322 3.18 -18.60 6.64
C VAL A 322 3.68 -18.77 8.08
N TRP A 323 3.32 -17.84 8.96
CA TRP A 323 3.64 -17.94 10.38
C TRP A 323 3.06 -19.24 10.98
N GLY A 324 1.82 -19.58 10.67
CA GLY A 324 1.17 -20.83 11.04
C GLY A 324 1.91 -22.06 10.52
N TYR A 325 2.25 -22.10 9.24
CA TYR A 325 2.99 -23.20 8.61
C TYR A 325 4.41 -23.36 9.17
N VAL A 326 5.07 -22.26 9.57
CA VAL A 326 6.35 -22.35 10.31
C VAL A 326 6.12 -22.98 11.70
N SER A 327 5.03 -22.63 12.38
CA SER A 327 4.74 -23.14 13.73
C SER A 327 4.45 -24.65 13.75
N VAL A 328 3.83 -25.19 12.71
CA VAL A 328 3.59 -26.65 12.53
C VAL A 328 4.74 -27.37 11.83
N GLY A 329 5.82 -26.65 11.52
CA GLY A 329 7.04 -27.25 10.97
C GLY A 329 7.01 -27.52 9.45
N TYR A 330 6.01 -27.06 8.72
CA TYR A 330 5.93 -27.25 7.25
C TYR A 330 6.96 -26.42 6.49
N PHE A 331 7.23 -25.20 6.99
CA PHE A 331 8.32 -24.36 6.50
C PHE A 331 9.39 -24.14 7.58
N LYS A 332 10.62 -23.99 7.13
CA LYS A 332 11.72 -23.42 7.91
C LYS A 332 12.27 -22.18 7.19
N GLN A 333 12.97 -21.34 7.96
CA GLN A 333 13.66 -20.17 7.41
C GLN A 333 15.14 -20.53 7.14
N ARG A 334 15.62 -20.21 5.94
CA ARG A 334 17.04 -20.29 5.62
C ARG A 334 17.81 -19.23 6.38
N LEU A 335 18.87 -19.65 7.09
CA LEU A 335 19.78 -18.72 7.75
C LEU A 335 20.64 -18.00 6.71
N LYS A 336 20.74 -16.70 6.86
CA LYS A 336 21.73 -15.92 6.12
C LYS A 336 22.99 -15.79 6.99
N ALA A 337 24.17 -16.04 6.41
CA ALA A 337 25.44 -15.96 7.12
C ALA A 337 25.57 -14.59 7.83
N GLY A 338 25.84 -14.62 9.12
CA GLY A 338 25.97 -13.41 9.98
C GLY A 338 24.67 -12.88 10.57
N GLU A 339 23.50 -13.43 10.24
CA GLU A 339 22.25 -13.07 10.93
C GLU A 339 22.10 -13.85 12.25
N ILE A 340 21.69 -13.14 13.32
CA ILE A 340 21.36 -13.74 14.60
C ILE A 340 19.84 -13.93 14.66
N GLY A 341 19.39 -15.20 14.70
CA GLY A 341 17.95 -15.52 14.68
C GLY A 341 17.22 -15.19 16.00
N SER A 342 17.92 -15.31 17.13
CA SER A 342 17.40 -14.99 18.47
C SER A 342 18.56 -14.61 19.39
N SER A 343 18.35 -13.59 20.23
CA SER A 343 19.35 -13.16 21.21
C SER A 343 19.52 -14.15 22.37
N THR A 344 18.51 -15.00 22.63
CA THR A 344 18.46 -15.89 23.78
C THR A 344 18.54 -17.38 23.38
N MET A 345 17.96 -17.76 22.25
CA MET A 345 17.89 -19.15 21.80
C MET A 345 18.53 -19.27 20.40
N PRO A 346 19.82 -19.64 20.30
CA PRO A 346 20.54 -19.62 19.02
C PRO A 346 19.97 -20.51 17.92
N HIS A 347 19.24 -21.57 18.28
CA HIS A 347 18.59 -22.50 17.35
C HIS A 347 17.28 -21.96 16.75
N LYS A 348 16.74 -20.86 17.31
CA LYS A 348 15.43 -20.31 16.94
C LYS A 348 15.57 -19.31 15.81
N VAL A 349 14.99 -19.63 14.64
CA VAL A 349 14.94 -18.75 13.45
C VAL A 349 13.52 -18.26 13.26
N ASN A 350 13.27 -16.99 13.59
CA ASN A 350 11.95 -16.40 13.55
C ASN A 350 11.57 -15.95 12.13
N PRO A 351 10.30 -16.03 11.71
CA PRO A 351 9.82 -15.52 10.42
C PRO A 351 9.63 -13.99 10.46
N ILE A 352 10.67 -13.25 10.88
CA ILE A 352 10.61 -11.81 11.15
C ILE A 352 10.24 -10.96 9.94
N ASP A 353 10.53 -11.43 8.72
CA ASP A 353 10.20 -10.71 7.50
C ASP A 353 8.66 -10.67 7.29
N PHE A 354 7.96 -11.76 7.63
CA PHE A 354 6.49 -11.85 7.55
C PHE A 354 5.81 -11.07 8.68
N GLU A 355 6.35 -11.13 9.91
CA GLU A 355 5.88 -10.33 11.05
C GLU A 355 6.07 -8.82 10.79
N ASN A 356 7.21 -8.43 10.24
CA ASN A 356 7.48 -7.05 9.82
C ASN A 356 6.51 -6.60 8.71
N ALA A 357 6.23 -7.47 7.73
CA ALA A 357 5.28 -7.17 6.69
C ALA A 357 3.86 -6.99 7.25
N GLU A 358 3.38 -7.90 8.08
CA GLU A 358 2.06 -7.80 8.73
C GLU A 358 1.90 -6.48 9.48
N GLY A 359 2.87 -6.12 10.32
CA GLY A 359 2.84 -4.88 11.09
C GLY A 359 2.80 -3.62 10.20
N ASN A 360 3.66 -3.54 9.18
CA ASN A 360 3.71 -2.39 8.28
C ASN A 360 2.48 -2.30 7.37
N LEU A 361 1.91 -3.43 6.92
CA LEU A 361 0.66 -3.46 6.16
C LEU A 361 -0.52 -2.97 7.00
N GLY A 362 -0.54 -3.31 8.29
CA GLY A 362 -1.53 -2.81 9.24
C GLY A 362 -1.48 -1.29 9.39
N LEU A 363 -0.28 -0.72 9.54
CA LEU A 363 -0.07 0.74 9.60
C LEU A 363 -0.47 1.42 8.28
N ALA A 364 -0.06 0.86 7.13
CA ALA A 364 -0.47 1.34 5.82
C ALA A 364 -2.00 1.39 5.70
N ASN A 365 -2.68 0.30 6.07
CA ASN A 365 -4.13 0.19 5.97
C ASN A 365 -4.87 1.19 6.88
N ALA A 366 -4.37 1.47 8.08
CA ALA A 366 -4.96 2.46 8.96
C ALA A 366 -4.95 3.86 8.32
N LEU A 367 -3.83 4.26 7.71
CA LEU A 367 -3.70 5.54 7.01
C LEU A 367 -4.52 5.57 5.70
N LEU A 368 -4.44 4.53 4.89
CA LEU A 368 -5.15 4.43 3.61
C LEU A 368 -6.67 4.51 3.82
N ARG A 369 -7.21 3.78 4.79
CA ARG A 369 -8.66 3.80 5.10
C ARG A 369 -9.11 5.17 5.64
N HIS A 370 -8.32 5.78 6.54
CA HIS A 370 -8.62 7.14 6.98
C HIS A 370 -8.67 8.12 5.81
N MET A 371 -7.71 8.01 4.87
CA MET A 371 -7.69 8.89 3.69
C MET A 371 -8.84 8.61 2.73
N SER A 372 -9.20 7.36 2.50
CA SER A 372 -10.34 7.02 1.61
C SER A 372 -11.68 7.49 2.17
N GLU A 373 -11.86 7.45 3.49
CA GLU A 373 -13.07 7.94 4.15
C GLU A 373 -13.10 9.47 4.25
N LYS A 374 -11.94 10.12 4.48
CA LYS A 374 -11.89 11.57 4.79
C LYS A 374 -11.83 12.44 3.54
N LEU A 375 -11.04 12.05 2.51
CA LEU A 375 -10.74 12.94 1.40
C LEU A 375 -11.96 13.33 0.55
N PRO A 376 -12.94 12.45 0.28
CA PRO A 376 -14.17 12.84 -0.42
C PRO A 376 -15.08 13.79 0.36
N ILE A 377 -14.81 14.01 1.66
CA ILE A 377 -15.62 14.90 2.50
C ILE A 377 -14.97 16.28 2.57
N SER A 378 -15.61 17.28 2.00
CA SER A 378 -15.23 18.69 2.11
C SER A 378 -16.46 19.55 2.43
N ARG A 379 -16.26 20.66 3.18
CA ARG A 379 -17.33 21.60 3.46
C ARG A 379 -17.53 22.51 2.25
N TRP A 380 -18.75 22.52 1.73
CA TRP A 380 -19.15 23.32 0.60
C TRP A 380 -18.19 23.15 -0.59
N GLN A 381 -17.62 24.23 -1.13
CA GLN A 381 -16.72 24.17 -2.28
C GLN A 381 -15.29 23.81 -1.90
N ARG A 382 -14.90 23.99 -0.66
CA ARG A 382 -13.67 23.49 -0.03
C ARG A 382 -13.55 23.87 1.45
N ASP A 383 -12.93 23.01 2.24
CA ASP A 383 -12.21 23.35 3.46
C ASP A 383 -10.73 22.88 3.37
N LEU A 384 -9.88 23.28 4.33
CA LEU A 384 -8.43 23.01 4.28
C LEU A 384 -8.03 21.65 4.91
N THR A 385 -8.98 20.85 5.41
CA THR A 385 -8.64 19.61 6.11
C THR A 385 -8.03 18.55 5.20
N ASP A 386 -8.36 18.56 3.92
CA ASP A 386 -7.77 17.71 2.90
C ASP A 386 -6.25 17.91 2.79
N SER A 387 -5.79 19.14 2.76
CA SER A 387 -4.37 19.49 2.63
C SER A 387 -3.50 18.88 3.73
N THR A 388 -4.01 18.89 4.99
CA THR A 388 -3.32 18.27 6.14
C THR A 388 -3.22 16.74 5.97
N VAL A 389 -4.30 16.10 5.55
CA VAL A 389 -4.38 14.63 5.41
C VAL A 389 -3.54 14.17 4.23
N LEU A 390 -3.60 14.86 3.10
CA LEU A 390 -2.85 14.55 1.87
C LEU A 390 -1.32 14.53 2.05
N ARG A 391 -0.77 15.22 3.05
CA ARG A 391 0.67 15.16 3.38
C ARG A 391 1.13 13.77 3.81
N ASN A 392 0.21 12.90 4.26
CA ASN A 392 0.50 11.55 4.73
C ASN A 392 0.44 10.46 3.64
N ARG A 393 0.13 10.80 2.38
CA ARG A 393 0.05 9.82 1.27
C ARG A 393 1.36 9.04 1.08
N GLY A 394 2.49 9.73 1.11
CA GLY A 394 3.82 9.12 1.02
C GLY A 394 4.13 8.20 2.20
N VAL A 395 3.61 8.52 3.40
CA VAL A 395 3.76 7.68 4.60
C VAL A 395 2.99 6.36 4.43
N ALA A 396 1.72 6.44 4.01
CA ALA A 396 0.87 5.26 3.80
C ALA A 396 1.45 4.31 2.73
N LEU A 397 1.83 4.86 1.56
CA LEU A 397 2.47 4.08 0.49
C LEU A 397 3.85 3.57 0.90
N GLY A 398 4.60 4.33 1.69
CA GLY A 398 5.90 3.94 2.21
C GLY A 398 5.84 2.68 3.07
N TYR A 399 4.87 2.59 3.98
CA TYR A 399 4.64 1.38 4.77
C TYR A 399 4.25 0.18 3.90
N ALA A 400 3.40 0.37 2.88
CA ALA A 400 3.04 -0.70 1.96
C ALA A 400 4.25 -1.22 1.16
N VAL A 401 5.04 -0.32 0.56
CA VAL A 401 6.25 -0.67 -0.20
C VAL A 401 7.28 -1.36 0.69
N LEU A 402 7.48 -0.88 1.92
CA LEU A 402 8.37 -1.50 2.91
C LEU A 402 7.97 -2.95 3.20
N ALA A 403 6.67 -3.19 3.37
CA ALA A 403 6.14 -4.53 3.61
C ALA A 403 6.32 -5.45 2.39
N TYR A 404 6.09 -4.96 1.17
CA TYR A 404 6.32 -5.74 -0.04
C TYR A 404 7.80 -6.14 -0.19
N HIS A 405 8.73 -5.26 0.18
CA HIS A 405 10.16 -5.61 0.24
C HIS A 405 10.45 -6.68 1.30
N ALA A 406 9.85 -6.57 2.49
CA ALA A 406 10.01 -7.57 3.54
C ALA A 406 9.49 -8.93 3.09
N LEU A 407 8.29 -8.98 2.49
CA LEU A 407 7.71 -10.21 1.94
C LEU A 407 8.61 -10.84 0.88
N ASN A 408 9.14 -10.05 -0.04
CA ASN A 408 10.04 -10.58 -1.08
C ASN A 408 11.33 -11.18 -0.49
N VAL A 409 11.86 -10.62 0.60
CA VAL A 409 12.99 -11.19 1.34
C VAL A 409 12.58 -12.46 2.07
N GLY A 410 11.45 -12.45 2.80
CA GLY A 410 10.93 -13.59 3.54
C GLY A 410 10.63 -14.79 2.66
N LEU A 411 9.95 -14.59 1.53
CA LEU A 411 9.68 -15.64 0.55
C LEU A 411 10.97 -16.28 0.02
N GLY A 412 12.04 -15.51 -0.16
CA GLY A 412 13.35 -16.03 -0.57
C GLY A 412 14.06 -16.89 0.48
N LYS A 413 13.63 -16.81 1.74
CA LYS A 413 14.21 -17.58 2.86
C LYS A 413 13.40 -18.84 3.19
N LEU A 414 12.18 -19.00 2.69
CA LEU A 414 11.33 -20.16 2.97
C LEU A 414 11.87 -21.44 2.33
N GLU A 415 11.99 -22.48 3.12
CA GLU A 415 12.29 -23.85 2.70
C GLU A 415 11.22 -24.81 3.18
N LEU A 416 10.72 -25.65 2.27
CA LEU A 416 9.70 -26.64 2.58
C LEU A 416 10.33 -27.85 3.28
N LYS A 417 9.74 -28.29 4.39
CA LYS A 417 10.11 -29.53 5.09
C LYS A 417 9.18 -30.67 4.65
N ARG A 418 9.56 -31.37 3.59
CA ARG A 418 8.77 -32.46 3.01
C ARG A 418 8.50 -33.59 3.99
N GLU A 419 9.47 -33.89 4.82
CA GLU A 419 9.36 -34.94 5.85
C GLU A 419 8.21 -34.63 6.82
N ALA A 420 8.10 -33.38 7.30
CA ALA A 420 7.04 -32.98 8.22
C ALA A 420 5.65 -33.04 7.56
N LEU A 421 5.55 -32.71 6.26
CA LEU A 421 4.32 -32.85 5.50
C LEU A 421 3.91 -34.34 5.37
N GLN A 422 4.88 -35.20 5.05
CA GLN A 422 4.64 -36.63 4.88
C GLN A 422 4.25 -37.31 6.19
N ASP A 423 4.89 -36.94 7.30
CA ASP A 423 4.59 -37.51 8.62
C ASP A 423 3.16 -37.12 9.05
N ASP A 424 2.76 -35.87 8.82
CA ASP A 424 1.41 -35.39 9.13
C ASP A 424 0.35 -36.09 8.27
N LEU A 425 0.57 -36.24 6.96
CA LEU A 425 -0.30 -36.99 6.07
C LEU A 425 -0.42 -38.46 6.45
N ASN A 426 0.71 -39.11 6.80
CA ASN A 426 0.72 -40.52 7.17
C ASN A 426 -0.05 -40.80 8.46
N SER A 427 -0.16 -39.79 9.35
CA SER A 427 -0.89 -39.90 10.62
C SER A 427 -2.39 -39.61 10.51
N ALA A 428 -2.89 -39.17 9.36
CA ALA A 428 -4.25 -38.61 9.19
C ALA A 428 -5.12 -39.43 8.24
N TRP A 429 -5.20 -40.75 8.43
CA TRP A 429 -6.01 -41.65 7.57
C TRP A 429 -7.50 -41.33 7.64
N GLU A 430 -8.01 -40.74 8.71
CA GLU A 430 -9.42 -40.35 8.87
C GLU A 430 -9.92 -39.41 7.78
N VAL A 431 -9.05 -38.65 7.10
CA VAL A 431 -9.44 -37.75 6.00
C VAL A 431 -9.97 -38.47 4.80
N LEU A 432 -9.65 -39.76 4.64
CA LEU A 432 -10.17 -40.62 3.58
C LEU A 432 -11.64 -41.08 3.81
N ALA A 433 -12.20 -40.80 4.97
CA ALA A 433 -13.62 -41.02 5.21
C ALA A 433 -14.49 -40.22 4.21
N GLU A 434 -14.07 -39.05 3.78
CA GLU A 434 -14.78 -38.21 2.81
C GLU A 434 -14.91 -38.86 1.43
N PRO A 435 -13.85 -39.31 0.75
CA PRO A 435 -13.97 -39.95 -0.56
C PRO A 435 -14.67 -41.31 -0.46
N ILE A 436 -14.44 -42.09 0.61
CA ILE A 436 -15.14 -43.39 0.82
C ILE A 436 -16.64 -43.14 0.91
N GLN A 437 -17.09 -42.19 1.75
CA GLN A 437 -18.49 -41.84 1.89
C GLN A 437 -19.10 -41.37 0.55
N THR A 438 -18.36 -40.58 -0.21
CA THR A 438 -18.82 -40.05 -1.49
C THR A 438 -19.05 -41.20 -2.49
N VAL A 439 -18.15 -42.17 -2.54
CA VAL A 439 -18.32 -43.38 -3.39
C VAL A 439 -19.49 -44.26 -2.90
N MET A 440 -19.62 -44.46 -1.58
CA MET A 440 -20.77 -45.17 -1.02
C MET A 440 -22.10 -44.53 -1.42
N ARG A 441 -22.17 -43.18 -1.39
CA ARG A 441 -23.37 -42.44 -1.82
C ARG A 441 -23.63 -42.60 -3.32
N ARG A 442 -22.60 -42.58 -4.17
CA ARG A 442 -22.73 -42.84 -5.61
C ARG A 442 -23.39 -44.18 -5.92
N TYR A 443 -23.10 -45.20 -5.11
CA TYR A 443 -23.67 -46.55 -5.25
C TYR A 443 -24.85 -46.81 -4.33
N ALA A 444 -25.47 -45.78 -3.78
CA ALA A 444 -26.65 -45.86 -2.90
C ALA A 444 -26.49 -46.83 -1.71
N VAL A 445 -25.29 -46.96 -1.16
CA VAL A 445 -25.04 -47.80 0.02
C VAL A 445 -25.76 -47.19 1.22
N ALA A 446 -26.71 -47.93 1.80
CA ALA A 446 -27.49 -47.46 2.93
C ALA A 446 -26.63 -47.24 4.17
N GLY A 447 -26.89 -46.13 4.91
CA GLY A 447 -26.21 -45.79 6.15
C GLY A 447 -24.71 -45.45 5.94
N ALA A 448 -24.36 -44.84 4.81
CA ALA A 448 -22.97 -44.52 4.47
C ALA A 448 -22.27 -43.72 5.56
N TYR A 449 -22.93 -42.69 6.07
CA TYR A 449 -22.35 -41.82 7.12
C TYR A 449 -22.21 -42.57 8.45
N GLU A 450 -23.23 -43.31 8.86
CA GLU A 450 -23.27 -44.07 10.13
C GLU A 450 -22.17 -45.12 10.18
N LYS A 451 -21.97 -45.88 9.10
CA LYS A 451 -20.92 -46.88 8.98
C LYS A 451 -19.52 -46.30 9.12
N LEU A 452 -19.27 -45.14 8.49
CA LEU A 452 -17.99 -44.45 8.63
C LEU A 452 -17.81 -43.88 10.03
N LYS A 453 -18.85 -43.28 10.61
CA LYS A 453 -18.83 -42.75 11.96
C LYS A 453 -18.47 -43.81 13.01
N GLU A 454 -18.94 -45.04 12.87
CA GLU A 454 -18.58 -46.16 13.75
C GLU A 454 -17.09 -46.48 13.69
N VAL A 455 -16.46 -46.36 12.52
CA VAL A 455 -15.04 -46.66 12.31
C VAL A 455 -14.15 -45.48 12.73
N THR A 456 -14.59 -44.23 12.53
CA THR A 456 -13.74 -43.04 12.65
C THR A 456 -13.91 -42.26 13.94
N ARG A 457 -15.05 -42.32 14.63
CA ARG A 457 -15.33 -41.45 15.78
C ARG A 457 -14.63 -41.89 17.05
N GLY A 458 -13.81 -40.99 17.62
CA GLY A 458 -13.17 -41.20 18.93
C GLY A 458 -12.02 -42.20 18.94
N LYS A 459 -11.49 -42.57 17.78
CA LYS A 459 -10.35 -43.47 17.62
C LYS A 459 -9.34 -42.85 16.65
N THR A 460 -8.07 -43.19 16.82
CA THR A 460 -7.05 -43.03 15.78
C THR A 460 -7.37 -44.02 14.67
N VAL A 461 -7.67 -43.53 13.47
CA VAL A 461 -8.02 -44.34 12.31
C VAL A 461 -6.74 -44.79 11.61
N THR A 462 -6.64 -46.10 11.34
CA THR A 462 -5.51 -46.67 10.60
C THR A 462 -5.90 -47.00 9.16
N ALA A 463 -4.91 -47.23 8.30
CA ALA A 463 -5.13 -47.74 6.95
C ALA A 463 -5.96 -49.03 6.96
N GLU A 464 -5.61 -49.95 7.88
CA GLU A 464 -6.26 -51.26 8.01
C GLU A 464 -7.76 -51.18 8.35
N ASP A 465 -8.11 -50.21 9.24
CA ASP A 465 -9.51 -49.95 9.61
C ASP A 465 -10.34 -49.55 8.38
N LEU A 466 -9.82 -48.63 7.58
CA LEU A 466 -10.49 -48.19 6.34
C LEU A 466 -10.49 -49.27 5.26
N HIS A 467 -9.38 -49.98 5.08
CA HIS A 467 -9.29 -51.06 4.12
C HIS A 467 -10.28 -52.20 4.47
N GLY A 468 -10.43 -52.54 5.75
CA GLY A 468 -11.43 -53.49 6.24
C GLY A 468 -12.86 -53.06 5.88
N LEU A 469 -13.18 -51.80 6.11
CA LEU A 469 -14.46 -51.23 5.71
C LEU A 469 -14.65 -51.28 4.19
N ILE A 470 -13.68 -50.81 3.38
CA ILE A 470 -13.78 -50.80 1.92
C ILE A 470 -14.06 -52.20 1.36
N ARG A 471 -13.33 -53.22 1.84
CA ARG A 471 -13.53 -54.60 1.41
C ARG A 471 -14.96 -55.12 1.70
N SER A 472 -15.60 -54.64 2.76
CA SER A 472 -16.96 -55.03 3.16
C SER A 472 -18.08 -54.31 2.40
N LEU A 473 -17.76 -53.26 1.61
CA LEU A 473 -18.77 -52.47 0.92
C LEU A 473 -19.40 -53.21 -0.26
N ALA A 474 -20.69 -53.04 -0.46
CA ALA A 474 -21.42 -53.51 -1.64
C ALA A 474 -21.29 -52.52 -2.81
N ILE A 475 -20.06 -52.38 -3.33
CA ILE A 475 -19.71 -51.54 -4.49
C ILE A 475 -18.89 -52.35 -5.49
N PRO A 476 -18.77 -51.95 -6.77
CA PRO A 476 -17.99 -52.67 -7.76
C PRO A 476 -16.52 -52.86 -7.33
N ASP A 477 -15.91 -53.99 -7.68
CA ASP A 477 -14.55 -54.34 -7.26
C ASP A 477 -13.51 -53.32 -7.78
N ALA A 478 -13.67 -52.81 -9.00
CA ALA A 478 -12.81 -51.75 -9.53
C ALA A 478 -12.80 -50.47 -8.66
N GLU A 479 -13.95 -50.14 -8.04
CA GLU A 479 -14.01 -49.01 -7.10
C GLU A 479 -13.37 -49.34 -5.74
N LYS A 480 -13.50 -50.61 -5.28
CA LYS A 480 -12.77 -51.02 -4.07
C LYS A 480 -11.27 -50.94 -4.28
N GLU A 481 -10.75 -51.46 -5.42
CA GLU A 481 -9.32 -51.40 -5.74
C GLU A 481 -8.81 -49.94 -5.78
N ARG A 482 -9.57 -49.03 -6.41
CA ARG A 482 -9.24 -47.61 -6.45
C ARG A 482 -9.20 -46.98 -5.07
N LEU A 483 -10.15 -47.29 -4.19
CA LEU A 483 -10.21 -46.78 -2.82
C LEU A 483 -9.10 -47.39 -1.95
N LEU A 484 -8.79 -48.66 -2.11
CA LEU A 484 -7.70 -49.33 -1.38
C LEU A 484 -6.31 -48.77 -1.73
N ALA A 485 -6.14 -48.32 -2.98
CA ALA A 485 -4.90 -47.70 -3.43
C ALA A 485 -4.76 -46.22 -3.00
N MET A 486 -5.84 -45.61 -2.46
CA MET A 486 -5.83 -44.20 -2.08
C MET A 486 -5.15 -44.01 -0.74
N THR A 487 -4.30 -42.97 -0.68
CA THR A 487 -3.63 -42.54 0.56
C THR A 487 -3.97 -41.05 0.83
N PRO A 488 -3.81 -40.53 2.05
CA PRO A 488 -3.97 -39.11 2.31
C PRO A 488 -3.14 -38.24 1.35
N ALA A 489 -1.90 -38.63 1.04
CA ALA A 489 -1.03 -37.92 0.11
C ALA A 489 -1.52 -37.95 -1.35
N SER A 490 -2.25 -38.96 -1.78
CA SER A 490 -2.80 -39.04 -3.14
C SER A 490 -4.17 -38.40 -3.30
N TYR A 491 -4.86 -38.07 -2.19
CA TYR A 491 -6.19 -37.48 -2.19
C TYR A 491 -6.14 -35.93 -2.29
N VAL A 492 -5.53 -35.40 -3.35
CA VAL A 492 -5.35 -33.97 -3.56
C VAL A 492 -6.18 -33.39 -4.73
N GLY A 493 -6.99 -34.23 -5.37
CA GLY A 493 -7.85 -33.81 -6.49
C GLY A 493 -7.06 -33.10 -7.60
N MET A 494 -7.54 -31.93 -8.03
CA MET A 494 -6.91 -31.10 -9.08
C MET A 494 -5.88 -30.08 -8.53
N ALA A 495 -5.43 -30.20 -7.30
CA ALA A 495 -4.61 -29.17 -6.66
C ALA A 495 -3.31 -28.87 -7.45
N ALA A 496 -2.60 -29.91 -7.89
CA ALA A 496 -1.37 -29.74 -8.66
C ALA A 496 -1.61 -29.05 -10.01
N GLU A 497 -2.68 -29.38 -10.70
CA GLU A 497 -3.06 -28.75 -11.96
C GLU A 497 -3.42 -27.27 -11.76
N LEU A 498 -4.22 -26.96 -10.74
CA LEU A 498 -4.61 -25.60 -10.39
C LEU A 498 -3.39 -24.75 -10.01
N ALA A 499 -2.41 -25.35 -9.31
CA ALA A 499 -1.16 -24.65 -8.97
C ALA A 499 -0.34 -24.25 -10.20
N ARG A 500 -0.38 -25.05 -11.26
CA ARG A 500 0.37 -24.78 -12.50
C ARG A 500 -0.30 -23.81 -13.47
N ARG A 501 -1.58 -23.50 -13.25
CA ARG A 501 -2.35 -22.59 -14.11
C ARG A 501 -2.12 -21.09 -13.84
N VAL A 502 -1.45 -20.71 -12.74
CA VAL A 502 -1.23 -19.31 -12.34
C VAL A 502 0.03 -18.68 -12.89
#